data_9c3a329e7299cd70d36bf494066c1535
#
_entry.id   9c3a329e7299cd70d36bf494066c1535
#
_cell.length_a   1.000
_cell.length_b   1.000
_cell.length_c   1.000
_cell.angle_alpha   90.00
_cell.angle_beta   90.00
_cell.angle_gamma   90.00
#
_symmetry.space_group_name_H-M   'P 1'
#
loop_
_entity.id
_entity.type
_entity.pdbx_description
1 polymer ?
#
loop_
_entity_poly.entity_id
_entity_poly.type
_entity_poly.pdbx_seq_one_letter_code
_entity_poly.pdbx_strand_id
1 'polypeptide(L)'
;MRVLQVVKTSEGAQWAARQVTELVRQGIEVHVALPASSGAAIPAWQESGAVLHFVDCSLPIRKPGRMWKSISEIRRLVREVQPDVIHSHFVSTTLMLRWALGRNHDVPRVFQVPGPLHLEHWNSRRAEISSAGKNDYWIASSRSIVRLYEHANVPPAKRFMSHYSAETDLFSTHREYYLRDRLSIPRSAIVVGNINLIYPPKWYLGQSVGLKCHEDVIEAISLVQRVRDDVWGVLIGGTFGKSRKYEGKLRRFAEDKGAGKILMPGKFSAAEVGLSWPDFDCAVHVPLSENCGGVVEPLLSGVPTIAGEVGGLPEVVHPGKTGKLVPIRRPDLLARAVLEVLDNYAEYKRMADRGRELVSVMFDAERCANEVSSIYRHILFGEARPPEFQPEHFTQEREALVH
;
A
#
# COMPACT_ATOMS: atom_id res chain seq x y z
N MET A 1 24.03 -10.11 11.92
CA MET A 1 22.79 -9.54 12.47
C MET A 1 21.64 -10.47 12.15
N ARG A 2 20.88 -10.84 13.19
CA ARG A 2 19.71 -11.73 13.07
C ARG A 2 18.44 -10.94 13.31
N VAL A 3 17.48 -11.02 12.40
CA VAL A 3 16.23 -10.24 12.47
C VAL A 3 15.04 -11.20 12.51
N LEU A 4 14.12 -10.99 13.45
CA LEU A 4 12.83 -11.68 13.47
C LEU A 4 11.75 -10.74 12.89
N GLN A 5 11.29 -11.06 11.68
CA GLN A 5 10.15 -10.41 11.03
C GLN A 5 8.84 -11.03 11.49
N VAL A 6 7.84 -10.21 11.80
CA VAL A 6 6.54 -10.71 12.30
C VAL A 6 5.42 -10.18 11.44
N VAL A 7 4.71 -11.09 10.76
CA VAL A 7 3.69 -10.77 9.77
C VAL A 7 2.34 -11.38 10.19
N LYS A 8 1.27 -10.61 10.04
CA LYS A 8 -0.09 -10.98 10.45
C LYS A 8 -0.77 -12.01 9.54
N THR A 9 -0.32 -12.15 8.31
CA THR A 9 -1.08 -12.86 7.26
C THR A 9 -0.17 -13.70 6.39
N SER A 10 -0.65 -14.87 5.98
CA SER A 10 -0.05 -15.71 4.95
C SER A 10 -0.71 -15.55 3.57
N GLU A 11 -1.74 -14.69 3.46
CA GLU A 11 -2.50 -14.46 2.21
C GLU A 11 -2.03 -13.24 1.42
N GLY A 12 -1.28 -12.33 2.05
CA GLY A 12 -0.82 -11.08 1.47
C GLY A 12 0.50 -10.64 2.07
N ALA A 13 0.79 -9.33 2.02
CA ALA A 13 2.04 -8.74 2.48
C ALA A 13 3.27 -9.15 1.65
N GLN A 14 3.09 -9.37 0.34
CA GLN A 14 4.19 -9.64 -0.58
C GLN A 14 5.26 -8.54 -0.58
N TRP A 15 4.85 -7.27 -0.35
CA TRP A 15 5.77 -6.15 -0.14
C TRP A 15 6.75 -6.38 1.02
N ALA A 16 6.34 -7.06 2.10
CA ALA A 16 7.24 -7.43 3.19
C ALA A 16 8.13 -8.63 2.81
N ALA A 17 7.62 -9.58 2.03
CA ALA A 17 8.44 -10.69 1.53
C ALA A 17 9.56 -10.17 0.61
N ARG A 18 9.27 -9.23 -0.30
CA ARG A 18 10.30 -8.58 -1.14
C ARG A 18 11.36 -7.87 -0.30
N GLN A 19 10.96 -7.11 0.71
CA GLN A 19 11.92 -6.49 1.64
C GLN A 19 12.81 -7.53 2.31
N VAL A 20 12.24 -8.64 2.76
CA VAL A 20 13.01 -9.74 3.38
C VAL A 20 13.97 -10.38 2.38
N THR A 21 13.56 -10.60 1.14
CA THR A 21 14.45 -11.13 0.07
C THR A 21 15.70 -10.26 -0.07
N GLU A 22 15.55 -8.95 -0.12
CA GLU A 22 16.68 -8.03 -0.25
C GLU A 22 17.55 -8.00 1.02
N LEU A 23 16.94 -8.05 2.21
CA LEU A 23 17.69 -8.14 3.47
C LEU A 23 18.54 -9.42 3.54
N VAL A 24 18.00 -10.55 3.08
CA VAL A 24 18.76 -11.82 3.00
C VAL A 24 19.90 -11.71 1.97
N ARG A 25 19.67 -11.09 0.80
CA ARG A 25 20.73 -10.83 -0.19
C ARG A 25 21.88 -9.99 0.37
N GLN A 26 21.58 -9.10 1.32
CA GLN A 26 22.58 -8.30 2.04
C GLN A 26 23.33 -9.09 3.14
N GLY A 27 23.10 -10.38 3.28
CA GLY A 27 23.74 -11.24 4.28
C GLY A 27 23.13 -11.13 5.68
N ILE A 28 21.91 -10.58 5.83
CA ILE A 28 21.21 -10.56 7.11
C ILE A 28 20.51 -11.91 7.30
N GLU A 29 20.70 -12.52 8.46
CA GLU A 29 19.97 -13.73 8.86
C GLU A 29 18.54 -13.33 9.23
N VAL A 30 17.56 -13.69 8.40
CA VAL A 30 16.17 -13.32 8.61
C VAL A 30 15.31 -14.52 8.95
N HIS A 31 14.61 -14.45 10.08
CA HIS A 31 13.57 -15.36 10.51
C HIS A 31 12.22 -14.69 10.34
N VAL A 32 11.19 -15.39 9.85
CA VAL A 32 9.86 -14.83 9.61
C VAL A 32 8.80 -15.63 10.35
N ALA A 33 8.04 -14.98 11.22
CA ALA A 33 6.87 -15.56 11.87
C ALA A 33 5.59 -15.26 11.06
N LEU A 34 4.93 -16.34 10.60
CA LEU A 34 3.69 -16.32 9.83
C LEU A 34 2.58 -17.10 10.55
N PRO A 35 1.29 -16.70 10.43
CA PRO A 35 0.21 -17.35 11.16
C PRO A 35 -0.12 -18.77 10.67
N ALA A 36 0.24 -19.13 9.43
CA ALA A 36 -0.04 -20.44 8.84
C ALA A 36 1.00 -20.80 7.76
N SER A 37 1.14 -22.10 7.52
CA SER A 37 2.01 -22.68 6.48
C SER A 37 1.35 -22.73 5.10
N SER A 38 0.11 -22.28 4.98
CA SER A 38 -0.65 -22.17 3.73
C SER A 38 -1.15 -20.75 3.53
N GLY A 39 -1.32 -20.34 2.28
CA GLY A 39 -1.79 -19.02 1.88
C GLY A 39 -1.11 -18.54 0.60
N ALA A 40 -1.72 -17.59 -0.08
CA ALA A 40 -1.26 -17.12 -1.40
C ALA A 40 0.12 -16.46 -1.39
N ALA A 41 0.60 -15.96 -0.24
CA ALA A 41 1.91 -15.35 -0.13
C ALA A 41 3.02 -16.33 0.31
N ILE A 42 2.71 -17.59 0.67
CA ILE A 42 3.69 -18.55 1.15
C ILE A 42 4.82 -18.83 0.13
N PRO A 43 4.56 -19.00 -1.18
CA PRO A 43 5.63 -19.19 -2.15
C PRO A 43 6.66 -18.04 -2.11
N ALA A 44 6.23 -16.78 -2.10
CA ALA A 44 7.12 -15.62 -2.03
C ALA A 44 7.97 -15.62 -0.74
N TRP A 45 7.40 -16.06 0.39
CA TRP A 45 8.15 -16.20 1.64
C TRP A 45 9.19 -17.34 1.58
N GLN A 46 8.87 -18.46 0.95
CA GLN A 46 9.81 -19.58 0.76
C GLN A 46 10.97 -19.19 -0.15
N GLU A 47 10.70 -18.44 -1.22
CA GLU A 47 11.70 -17.93 -2.16
C GLU A 47 12.59 -16.83 -1.58
N SER A 48 12.15 -16.16 -0.51
CA SER A 48 12.91 -15.07 0.12
C SER A 48 14.26 -15.49 0.72
N GLY A 49 14.48 -16.79 0.95
CA GLY A 49 15.68 -17.32 1.63
C GLY A 49 15.65 -17.15 3.16
N ALA A 50 14.56 -16.67 3.75
CA ALA A 50 14.42 -16.57 5.20
C ALA A 50 14.00 -17.88 5.85
N VAL A 51 14.30 -18.04 7.14
CA VAL A 51 13.85 -19.18 7.95
C VAL A 51 12.41 -18.93 8.40
N LEU A 52 11.47 -19.78 7.99
CA LEU A 52 10.04 -19.60 8.28
C LEU A 52 9.62 -20.31 9.58
N HIS A 53 8.88 -19.59 10.41
CA HIS A 53 8.24 -20.09 11.64
C HIS A 53 6.73 -19.89 11.54
N PHE A 54 5.95 -20.94 11.80
CA PHE A 54 4.49 -20.85 11.73
C PHE A 54 3.91 -20.63 13.13
N VAL A 55 3.92 -19.36 13.55
CA VAL A 55 3.44 -18.88 14.84
C VAL A 55 2.53 -17.67 14.60
N ASP A 56 1.26 -17.76 15.04
CA ASP A 56 0.33 -16.65 14.95
C ASP A 56 0.62 -15.60 16.04
N CYS A 57 1.34 -14.56 15.65
CA CYS A 57 1.68 -13.43 16.50
C CYS A 57 0.62 -12.31 16.47
N SER A 58 -0.55 -12.53 15.92
CA SER A 58 -1.62 -11.53 15.89
C SER A 58 -2.40 -11.49 17.21
N LEU A 59 -2.96 -10.31 17.53
CA LEU A 59 -3.80 -10.13 18.72
C LEU A 59 -5.09 -10.94 18.58
N PRO A 60 -5.38 -11.92 19.50
CA PRO A 60 -6.54 -12.80 19.36
C PRO A 60 -7.85 -12.17 19.86
N ILE A 61 -8.24 -11.01 19.30
CA ILE A 61 -9.42 -10.22 19.72
C ILE A 61 -10.70 -11.07 19.72
N ARG A 62 -10.87 -11.97 18.73
CA ARG A 62 -12.06 -12.82 18.62
C ARG A 62 -12.02 -14.07 19.48
N LYS A 63 -10.88 -14.40 20.08
CA LYS A 63 -10.64 -15.60 20.87
C LYS A 63 -9.75 -15.27 22.08
N PRO A 64 -10.24 -14.48 23.05
CA PRO A 64 -9.40 -13.96 24.14
C PRO A 64 -8.76 -15.07 24.99
N GLY A 65 -9.41 -16.24 25.10
CA GLY A 65 -8.84 -17.41 25.80
C GLY A 65 -7.54 -17.96 25.18
N ARG A 66 -7.18 -17.57 23.93
CA ARG A 66 -5.91 -17.95 23.29
C ARG A 66 -4.75 -16.99 23.66
N MET A 67 -5.02 -15.91 24.39
CA MET A 67 -4.02 -14.88 24.71
C MET A 67 -2.77 -15.47 25.37
N TRP A 68 -2.96 -16.26 26.43
CA TRP A 68 -1.83 -16.85 27.16
C TRP A 68 -1.00 -17.82 26.31
N LYS A 69 -1.68 -18.60 25.45
CA LYS A 69 -1.01 -19.48 24.49
C LYS A 69 -0.14 -18.67 23.52
N SER A 70 -0.70 -17.62 22.88
CA SER A 70 0.04 -16.76 21.96
C SER A 70 1.23 -16.07 22.65
N ILE A 71 1.07 -15.59 23.88
CA ILE A 71 2.19 -15.02 24.67
C ILE A 71 3.30 -16.06 24.86
N SER A 72 2.94 -17.29 25.24
CA SER A 72 3.92 -18.36 25.47
C SER A 72 4.65 -18.75 24.17
N GLU A 73 3.93 -18.86 23.07
CA GLU A 73 4.48 -19.18 21.74
C GLU A 73 5.45 -18.10 21.26
N ILE A 74 5.09 -16.82 21.40
CA ILE A 74 5.96 -15.69 21.05
C ILE A 74 7.23 -15.67 21.89
N ARG A 75 7.09 -15.84 23.21
CA ARG A 75 8.26 -15.89 24.12
C ARG A 75 9.18 -17.05 23.80
N ARG A 76 8.64 -18.20 23.44
CA ARG A 76 9.41 -19.36 23.01
C ARG A 76 10.15 -19.05 21.72
N LEU A 77 9.45 -18.53 20.69
CA LEU A 77 10.05 -18.18 19.41
C LEU A 77 11.22 -17.18 19.56
N VAL A 78 11.04 -16.13 20.35
CA VAL A 78 12.10 -15.13 20.59
C VAL A 78 13.31 -15.75 21.30
N ARG A 79 13.10 -16.67 22.26
CA ARG A 79 14.21 -17.41 22.90
C ARG A 79 14.94 -18.38 21.97
N GLU A 80 14.21 -19.02 21.06
CA GLU A 80 14.78 -19.96 20.07
C GLU A 80 15.56 -19.22 18.99
N VAL A 81 15.03 -18.12 18.48
CA VAL A 81 15.64 -17.30 17.41
C VAL A 81 16.78 -16.42 17.95
N GLN A 82 16.68 -15.91 19.17
CA GLN A 82 17.63 -14.93 19.76
C GLN A 82 17.93 -13.77 18.79
N PRO A 83 16.91 -13.01 18.34
CA PRO A 83 17.09 -11.97 17.35
C PRO A 83 17.79 -10.74 17.95
N ASP A 84 18.61 -10.05 17.15
CA ASP A 84 19.17 -8.74 17.48
C ASP A 84 18.10 -7.63 17.34
N VAL A 85 17.14 -7.81 16.40
CA VAL A 85 16.00 -6.90 16.17
C VAL A 85 14.74 -7.71 15.91
N ILE A 86 13.60 -7.25 16.46
CA ILE A 86 12.27 -7.77 16.10
C ILE A 86 11.55 -6.72 15.28
N HIS A 87 11.15 -7.05 14.06
CA HIS A 87 10.47 -6.15 13.15
C HIS A 87 9.04 -6.62 12.88
N SER A 88 8.05 -5.80 13.17
CA SER A 88 6.62 -6.09 12.94
C SER A 88 6.01 -5.14 11.91
N HIS A 89 5.02 -5.64 11.15
CA HIS A 89 4.41 -4.89 10.04
C HIS A 89 2.94 -4.49 10.25
N PHE A 90 2.29 -4.99 11.28
CA PHE A 90 0.86 -4.70 11.53
C PHE A 90 0.63 -4.33 12.99
N VAL A 91 -0.28 -3.40 13.25
CA VAL A 91 -0.59 -2.96 14.61
C VAL A 91 -0.98 -4.13 15.55
N SER A 92 -1.70 -5.13 15.05
CA SER A 92 -2.10 -6.28 15.89
C SER A 92 -0.93 -7.16 16.30
N THR A 93 0.05 -7.37 15.42
CA THR A 93 1.28 -8.10 15.75
C THR A 93 2.19 -7.27 16.67
N THR A 94 2.29 -5.98 16.42
CA THR A 94 3.06 -5.05 17.26
C THR A 94 2.54 -5.01 18.68
N LEU A 95 1.23 -4.84 18.88
CA LEU A 95 0.60 -4.86 20.20
C LEU A 95 0.82 -6.21 20.90
N MET A 96 0.66 -7.31 20.17
CA MET A 96 0.83 -8.64 20.74
C MET A 96 2.28 -8.90 21.17
N LEU A 97 3.27 -8.49 20.36
CA LEU A 97 4.69 -8.56 20.72
C LEU A 97 5.00 -7.74 21.98
N ARG A 98 4.48 -6.49 22.07
CA ARG A 98 4.70 -5.62 23.23
C ARG A 98 4.09 -6.21 24.51
N TRP A 99 2.92 -6.83 24.42
CA TRP A 99 2.29 -7.50 25.56
C TRP A 99 3.02 -8.78 25.94
N ALA A 100 3.46 -9.58 24.96
CA ALA A 100 4.17 -10.82 25.24
C ALA A 100 5.53 -10.60 25.87
N LEU A 101 6.28 -9.60 25.43
CA LEU A 101 7.67 -9.36 25.85
C LEU A 101 7.80 -8.29 26.94
N GLY A 102 6.75 -7.45 27.12
CA GLY A 102 6.78 -6.35 28.08
C GLY A 102 7.49 -5.10 27.57
N ARG A 103 7.33 -3.98 28.31
CA ARG A 103 7.85 -2.66 27.91
C ARG A 103 9.38 -2.53 28.06
N ASN A 104 9.98 -3.32 28.92
CA ASN A 104 11.39 -3.25 29.27
C ASN A 104 12.23 -4.33 28.59
N HIS A 105 11.71 -4.94 27.53
CA HIS A 105 12.44 -5.95 26.75
C HIS A 105 13.72 -5.35 26.15
N ASP A 106 14.83 -6.08 26.24
CA ASP A 106 16.14 -5.55 25.82
C ASP A 106 16.33 -5.53 24.31
N VAL A 107 15.76 -6.51 23.58
CA VAL A 107 15.83 -6.54 22.12
C VAL A 107 15.00 -5.40 21.54
N PRO A 108 15.59 -4.54 20.68
CA PRO A 108 14.86 -3.49 19.96
C PRO A 108 13.73 -4.05 19.12
N ARG A 109 12.60 -3.36 19.16
CA ARG A 109 11.41 -3.69 18.35
C ARG A 109 11.12 -2.55 17.40
N VAL A 110 11.06 -2.86 16.14
CA VAL A 110 10.72 -1.92 15.06
C VAL A 110 9.32 -2.21 14.56
N PHE A 111 8.49 -1.20 14.46
CA PHE A 111 7.18 -1.29 13.81
C PHE A 111 7.21 -0.50 12.51
N GLN A 112 7.20 -1.19 11.38
CA GLN A 112 7.02 -0.56 10.07
C GLN A 112 5.54 -0.55 9.71
N VAL A 113 5.01 0.64 9.39
CA VAL A 113 3.58 0.90 9.27
C VAL A 113 3.15 0.83 7.81
N PRO A 114 2.33 -0.16 7.41
CA PRO A 114 1.93 -0.30 6.00
C PRO A 114 0.84 0.67 5.56
N GLY A 115 0.15 1.32 6.50
CA GLY A 115 -0.90 2.27 6.20
C GLY A 115 -1.42 3.01 7.44
N PRO A 116 -1.95 4.24 7.27
CA PRO A 116 -2.21 5.17 8.35
C PRO A 116 -3.49 4.88 9.16
N LEU A 117 -4.38 4.00 8.70
CA LEU A 117 -5.74 3.85 9.22
C LEU A 117 -5.84 3.73 10.76
N HIS A 118 -4.91 3.03 11.41
CA HIS A 118 -4.91 2.88 12.87
C HIS A 118 -4.45 4.15 13.59
N LEU A 119 -3.66 5.00 12.93
CA LEU A 119 -3.20 6.29 13.46
C LEU A 119 -4.23 7.41 13.29
N GLU A 120 -5.11 7.29 12.30
CA GLU A 120 -6.20 8.23 12.06
C GLU A 120 -7.29 8.17 13.14
N HIS A 121 -7.42 7.02 13.85
CA HIS A 121 -8.38 6.83 14.92
C HIS A 121 -7.71 6.93 16.30
N TRP A 122 -8.22 7.84 17.14
CA TRP A 122 -7.58 8.20 18.42
C TRP A 122 -7.36 6.99 19.35
N ASN A 123 -8.31 6.04 19.45
CA ASN A 123 -8.22 4.88 20.32
C ASN A 123 -7.08 3.93 19.91
N SER A 124 -7.01 3.58 18.61
CA SER A 124 -5.99 2.66 18.09
C SER A 124 -4.61 3.32 18.10
N ARG A 125 -4.53 4.62 17.78
CA ARG A 125 -3.31 5.42 17.91
C ARG A 125 -2.82 5.46 19.34
N ARG A 126 -3.71 5.78 20.32
CA ARG A 126 -3.36 5.80 21.73
C ARG A 126 -2.90 4.44 22.23
N ALA A 127 -3.61 3.36 21.89
CA ALA A 127 -3.24 2.01 22.29
C ALA A 127 -1.87 1.61 21.71
N GLU A 128 -1.61 1.91 20.45
CA GLU A 128 -0.34 1.60 19.80
C GLU A 128 0.82 2.36 20.48
N ILE A 129 0.71 3.67 20.64
CA ILE A 129 1.80 4.50 21.17
C ILE A 129 2.01 4.27 22.67
N SER A 130 0.93 4.20 23.48
CA SER A 130 1.06 4.00 24.93
C SER A 130 1.58 2.62 25.33
N SER A 131 1.45 1.61 24.45
CA SER A 131 2.00 0.28 24.67
C SER A 131 3.52 0.19 24.47
N ALA A 132 4.12 1.18 23.83
CA ALA A 132 5.55 1.19 23.52
C ALA A 132 6.43 1.30 24.77
N GLY A 133 7.60 0.69 24.72
CA GLY A 133 8.64 0.73 25.74
C GLY A 133 9.88 1.51 25.28
N LYS A 134 10.94 1.42 26.10
CA LYS A 134 12.19 2.17 25.85
C LYS A 134 12.90 1.78 24.55
N ASN A 135 12.76 0.52 24.11
CA ASN A 135 13.44 -0.03 22.94
C ASN A 135 12.47 -0.26 21.77
N ASP A 136 11.35 0.48 21.71
CA ASP A 136 10.45 0.49 20.56
C ASP A 136 10.78 1.65 19.62
N TYR A 137 10.77 1.35 18.32
CA TYR A 137 11.07 2.26 17.22
C TYR A 137 9.99 2.13 16.13
N TRP A 138 9.87 3.15 15.29
CA TRP A 138 8.89 3.18 14.20
C TRP A 138 9.56 3.48 12.87
N ILE A 139 9.16 2.77 11.83
CA ILE A 139 9.45 3.11 10.44
C ILE A 139 8.13 3.50 9.79
N ALA A 140 7.97 4.76 9.47
CA ALA A 140 6.87 5.24 8.66
C ALA A 140 7.12 4.90 7.19
N SER A 141 6.10 4.42 6.48
CA SER A 141 6.23 4.10 5.06
C SER A 141 5.76 5.23 4.13
N SER A 142 5.58 6.43 4.68
CA SER A 142 5.38 7.69 3.98
C SER A 142 5.59 8.86 4.95
N ARG A 143 5.81 10.06 4.42
CA ARG A 143 5.90 11.29 5.22
C ARG A 143 4.58 11.63 5.90
N SER A 144 3.47 11.29 5.27
CA SER A 144 2.16 11.41 5.90
C SER A 144 2.10 10.64 7.22
N ILE A 145 2.63 9.42 7.26
CA ILE A 145 2.72 8.61 8.49
C ILE A 145 3.73 9.21 9.47
N VAL A 146 4.86 9.74 9.00
CA VAL A 146 5.81 10.48 9.87
C VAL A 146 5.08 11.61 10.60
N ARG A 147 4.32 12.45 9.88
CA ARG A 147 3.52 13.54 10.48
C ARG A 147 2.52 13.05 11.51
N LEU A 148 1.86 11.91 11.29
CA LEU A 148 0.95 11.34 12.28
C LEU A 148 1.67 10.93 13.57
N TYR A 149 2.87 10.38 13.48
CA TYR A 149 3.69 10.07 14.65
C TYR A 149 4.26 11.32 15.33
N GLU A 150 4.57 12.37 14.58
CA GLU A 150 4.93 13.69 15.13
C GLU A 150 3.81 14.28 15.97
N HIS A 151 2.60 14.33 15.42
CA HIS A 151 1.42 14.80 16.15
C HIS A 151 1.09 13.94 17.38
N ALA A 152 1.54 12.69 17.38
CA ALA A 152 1.41 11.80 18.53
C ALA A 152 2.59 11.87 19.50
N ASN A 153 3.52 12.84 19.33
CA ASN A 153 4.69 13.09 20.17
C ASN A 153 5.67 11.92 20.23
N VAL A 154 5.78 11.11 19.17
CA VAL A 154 6.86 10.11 19.09
C VAL A 154 8.18 10.85 18.86
N PRO A 155 9.23 10.61 19.71
CA PRO A 155 10.48 11.33 19.60
C PRO A 155 11.18 11.14 18.24
N PRO A 156 11.82 12.18 17.67
CA PRO A 156 12.55 12.09 16.40
C PRO A 156 13.59 10.97 16.36
N ALA A 157 14.29 10.73 17.45
CA ALA A 157 15.30 9.68 17.58
C ALA A 157 14.72 8.25 17.46
N LYS A 158 13.40 8.09 17.55
CA LYS A 158 12.74 6.77 17.52
C LYS A 158 11.89 6.54 16.29
N ARG A 159 11.72 7.53 15.42
CA ARG A 159 10.96 7.41 14.20
C ARG A 159 11.85 7.58 12.97
N PHE A 160 11.68 6.71 12.03
CA PHE A 160 12.41 6.68 10.77
C PHE A 160 11.40 6.66 9.62
N MET A 161 11.88 6.83 8.41
CA MET A 161 11.08 6.69 7.20
C MET A 161 11.76 5.71 6.25
N SER A 162 10.99 4.78 5.69
CA SER A 162 11.38 3.95 4.55
C SER A 162 10.12 3.41 3.89
N HIS A 163 10.01 3.56 2.57
CA HIS A 163 8.89 3.03 1.82
C HIS A 163 8.93 1.50 1.75
N TYR A 164 7.77 0.88 1.54
CA TYR A 164 7.73 -0.51 1.08
C TYR A 164 7.98 -0.54 -0.42
N SER A 165 8.70 -1.55 -0.87
CA SER A 165 8.99 -1.71 -2.30
C SER A 165 7.77 -2.15 -3.11
N ALA A 166 7.77 -1.79 -4.38
CA ALA A 166 6.83 -2.30 -5.39
C ALA A 166 7.51 -3.39 -6.26
N GLU A 167 6.69 -4.14 -6.97
CA GLU A 167 7.15 -5.10 -7.98
C GLU A 167 7.21 -4.37 -9.32
N THR A 168 8.39 -3.83 -9.65
CA THR A 168 8.57 -2.96 -10.83
C THR A 168 8.53 -3.74 -12.15
N ASP A 169 9.04 -4.97 -12.16
CA ASP A 169 9.24 -5.78 -13.37
C ASP A 169 7.94 -6.35 -13.95
N LEU A 170 6.87 -6.35 -13.15
CA LEU A 170 5.55 -6.84 -13.57
C LEU A 170 4.82 -5.86 -14.50
N PHE A 171 5.22 -4.58 -14.51
CA PHE A 171 4.48 -3.51 -15.17
C PHE A 171 5.19 -2.99 -16.41
N SER A 172 4.50 -3.10 -17.56
CA SER A 172 4.93 -2.60 -18.87
C SER A 172 4.13 -1.36 -19.26
N THR A 173 4.69 -0.52 -20.10
CA THR A 173 3.96 0.57 -20.78
C THR A 173 3.35 0.14 -22.10
N HIS A 174 3.65 -1.09 -22.55
CA HIS A 174 3.18 -1.60 -23.83
C HIS A 174 1.72 -2.05 -23.75
N ARG A 175 0.86 -1.49 -24.61
CA ARG A 175 -0.57 -1.83 -24.71
C ARG A 175 -0.77 -3.04 -25.61
N GLU A 176 -1.19 -4.16 -25.03
CA GLU A 176 -1.50 -5.41 -25.75
C GLU A 176 -3.00 -5.61 -26.01
N TYR A 177 -3.85 -4.69 -25.56
CA TYR A 177 -5.31 -4.76 -25.61
C TYR A 177 -5.92 -5.92 -24.82
N TYR A 178 -5.16 -6.50 -23.89
CA TYR A 178 -5.57 -7.64 -23.05
C TYR A 178 -6.91 -7.42 -22.35
N LEU A 179 -7.04 -6.27 -21.67
CA LEU A 179 -8.25 -5.92 -20.92
C LEU A 179 -9.43 -5.68 -21.85
N ARG A 180 -9.19 -5.00 -22.98
CA ARG A 180 -10.23 -4.68 -23.95
C ARG A 180 -10.77 -5.93 -24.64
N ASP A 181 -9.90 -6.83 -25.06
CA ASP A 181 -10.29 -8.09 -25.69
C ASP A 181 -11.03 -9.00 -24.69
N ARG A 182 -10.55 -9.08 -23.44
CA ARG A 182 -11.20 -9.86 -22.37
C ARG A 182 -12.59 -9.37 -21.98
N LEU A 183 -12.82 -8.07 -22.01
CA LEU A 183 -14.09 -7.46 -21.60
C LEU A 183 -14.97 -7.02 -22.78
N SER A 184 -14.56 -7.33 -24.00
CA SER A 184 -15.26 -6.92 -25.23
C SER A 184 -15.45 -5.40 -25.35
N ILE A 185 -14.46 -4.61 -24.89
CA ILE A 185 -14.44 -3.17 -25.00
C ILE A 185 -13.87 -2.79 -26.37
N PRO A 186 -14.53 -1.90 -27.14
CA PRO A 186 -14.01 -1.46 -28.43
C PRO A 186 -12.59 -0.88 -28.31
N ARG A 187 -11.70 -1.18 -29.25
CA ARG A 187 -10.31 -0.68 -29.21
C ARG A 187 -10.22 0.83 -29.31
N SER A 188 -11.21 1.48 -29.91
CA SER A 188 -11.34 2.94 -30.00
C SER A 188 -11.94 3.59 -28.74
N ALA A 189 -12.49 2.81 -27.81
CA ALA A 189 -13.07 3.34 -26.57
C ALA A 189 -12.00 3.87 -25.63
N ILE A 190 -12.35 4.83 -24.79
CA ILE A 190 -11.53 5.33 -23.71
C ILE A 190 -11.84 4.53 -22.43
N VAL A 191 -10.82 4.04 -21.74
CA VAL A 191 -10.97 3.26 -20.52
C VAL A 191 -10.49 4.06 -19.31
N VAL A 192 -11.42 4.32 -18.38
CA VAL A 192 -11.16 5.03 -17.11
C VAL A 192 -11.50 4.12 -15.94
N GLY A 193 -10.67 4.07 -14.90
CA GLY A 193 -11.02 3.27 -13.73
C GLY A 193 -9.86 2.98 -12.79
N ASN A 194 -9.99 1.88 -12.06
CA ASN A 194 -8.97 1.47 -11.08
C ASN A 194 -8.88 -0.04 -10.88
N ILE A 195 -7.81 -0.46 -10.21
CA ILE A 195 -7.60 -1.84 -9.77
C ILE A 195 -7.40 -1.81 -8.26
N ASN A 196 -8.43 -2.23 -7.50
CA ASN A 196 -8.42 -2.18 -6.04
C ASN A 196 -9.27 -3.28 -5.41
N LEU A 197 -8.85 -3.77 -4.25
CA LEU A 197 -9.72 -4.62 -3.42
C LEU A 197 -10.94 -3.83 -2.89
N ILE A 198 -12.08 -4.47 -2.85
CA ILE A 198 -13.33 -3.90 -2.35
C ILE A 198 -13.41 -4.11 -0.84
N TYR A 199 -13.29 -3.02 -0.07
CA TYR A 199 -13.47 -3.00 1.38
C TYR A 199 -14.82 -2.39 1.73
N PRO A 200 -15.73 -3.11 2.41
CA PRO A 200 -17.00 -2.55 2.81
C PRO A 200 -16.81 -1.41 3.83
N PRO A 201 -17.77 -0.48 3.92
CA PRO A 201 -17.74 0.58 4.92
C PRO A 201 -17.63 0.02 6.33
N LYS A 202 -16.79 0.64 7.13
CA LYS A 202 -16.66 0.34 8.56
C LYS A 202 -17.48 1.37 9.33
N TRP A 203 -18.74 1.06 9.58
CA TRP A 203 -19.68 1.93 10.27
C TRP A 203 -19.17 2.44 11.63
N TYR A 204 -18.44 1.58 12.36
CA TYR A 204 -17.83 1.92 13.66
C TYR A 204 -16.67 2.94 13.52
N LEU A 205 -16.22 3.24 12.30
CA LEU A 205 -15.29 4.31 11.97
C LEU A 205 -15.98 5.50 11.28
N GLY A 206 -17.31 5.54 11.28
CA GLY A 206 -18.08 6.61 10.66
C GLY A 206 -18.06 6.61 9.11
N GLN A 207 -17.63 5.50 8.49
CA GLN A 207 -17.56 5.42 7.03
C GLN A 207 -18.95 5.18 6.42
N SER A 208 -19.36 6.04 5.50
CA SER A 208 -20.60 5.91 4.71
C SER A 208 -20.40 5.15 3.40
N VAL A 209 -19.17 5.10 2.89
CA VAL A 209 -18.73 4.38 1.68
C VAL A 209 -17.55 3.48 1.98
N GLY A 210 -17.23 2.58 1.06
CA GLY A 210 -16.07 1.70 1.19
C GLY A 210 -14.74 2.46 1.21
N LEU A 211 -13.74 1.87 1.85
CA LEU A 211 -12.43 2.50 2.04
C LEU A 211 -11.81 3.04 0.73
N LYS A 212 -12.06 2.38 -0.40
CA LYS A 212 -11.51 2.76 -1.72
C LYS A 212 -12.45 3.61 -2.56
N CYS A 213 -13.59 4.06 -2.00
CA CYS A 213 -14.56 4.96 -2.63
C CYS A 213 -14.98 4.57 -4.05
N HIS A 214 -15.26 3.27 -4.28
CA HIS A 214 -15.73 2.80 -5.58
C HIS A 214 -17.00 3.52 -6.03
N GLU A 215 -17.85 3.93 -5.06
CA GLU A 215 -19.06 4.71 -5.33
C GLU A 215 -18.74 6.04 -5.99
N ASP A 216 -17.73 6.75 -5.50
CA ASP A 216 -17.33 8.06 -6.04
C ASP A 216 -16.73 7.90 -7.45
N VAL A 217 -16.00 6.81 -7.70
CA VAL A 217 -15.42 6.51 -9.01
C VAL A 217 -16.54 6.18 -10.01
N ILE A 218 -17.52 5.35 -9.63
CA ILE A 218 -18.68 5.02 -10.46
C ILE A 218 -19.49 6.29 -10.81
N GLU A 219 -19.78 7.12 -9.82
CA GLU A 219 -20.52 8.38 -10.02
C GLU A 219 -19.73 9.33 -10.94
N ALA A 220 -18.43 9.50 -10.73
CA ALA A 220 -17.60 10.34 -11.58
C ALA A 220 -17.58 9.86 -13.03
N ILE A 221 -17.38 8.56 -13.26
CA ILE A 221 -17.42 7.99 -14.62
C ILE A 221 -18.78 8.20 -15.28
N SER A 222 -19.87 8.00 -14.54
CA SER A 222 -21.24 8.29 -15.02
C SER A 222 -21.41 9.74 -15.45
N LEU A 223 -20.83 10.69 -14.69
CA LEU A 223 -20.85 12.12 -15.06
C LEU A 223 -20.04 12.39 -16.34
N VAL A 224 -18.88 11.75 -16.49
CA VAL A 224 -18.06 11.82 -17.72
C VAL A 224 -18.82 11.29 -18.92
N GLN A 225 -19.49 10.14 -18.78
CA GLN A 225 -20.28 9.50 -19.86
C GLN A 225 -21.44 10.35 -20.38
N ARG A 226 -21.95 11.33 -19.60
CA ARG A 226 -22.94 12.30 -20.07
C ARG A 226 -22.37 13.30 -21.06
N VAL A 227 -21.05 13.48 -21.08
CA VAL A 227 -20.33 14.43 -21.96
C VAL A 227 -19.63 13.68 -23.08
N ARG A 228 -19.15 12.45 -22.79
CA ARG A 228 -18.39 11.61 -23.72
C ARG A 228 -18.91 10.17 -23.70
N ASP A 229 -19.60 9.78 -24.76
CA ASP A 229 -20.22 8.46 -24.89
C ASP A 229 -19.22 7.33 -25.23
N ASP A 230 -18.00 7.67 -25.64
CA ASP A 230 -16.89 6.77 -25.94
C ASP A 230 -16.15 6.25 -24.69
N VAL A 231 -16.52 6.75 -23.49
CA VAL A 231 -15.84 6.38 -22.23
C VAL A 231 -16.46 5.12 -21.60
N TRP A 232 -15.59 4.19 -21.25
CA TRP A 232 -15.91 2.98 -20.48
C TRP A 232 -15.27 3.05 -19.10
N GLY A 233 -16.02 2.66 -18.08
CA GLY A 233 -15.53 2.50 -16.72
C GLY A 233 -15.10 1.07 -16.46
N VAL A 234 -13.91 0.85 -15.86
CA VAL A 234 -13.47 -0.50 -15.46
C VAL A 234 -12.91 -0.46 -14.04
N LEU A 235 -13.57 -1.18 -13.13
CA LEU A 235 -13.15 -1.31 -11.74
C LEU A 235 -12.80 -2.78 -11.46
N ILE A 236 -11.50 -3.10 -11.53
CA ILE A 236 -11.00 -4.46 -11.30
C ILE A 236 -10.76 -4.64 -9.80
N GLY A 237 -11.23 -5.78 -9.28
CA GLY A 237 -11.01 -6.17 -7.90
C GLY A 237 -12.18 -6.98 -7.35
N GLY A 238 -11.95 -7.56 -6.18
CA GLY A 238 -12.95 -8.35 -5.49
C GLY A 238 -13.01 -8.01 -4.01
N THR A 239 -14.05 -8.47 -3.35
CA THR A 239 -14.26 -8.24 -1.92
C THR A 239 -13.09 -8.76 -1.08
N PHE A 240 -12.56 -7.91 -0.20
CA PHE A 240 -11.69 -8.35 0.87
C PHE A 240 -12.52 -8.99 1.99
N GLY A 241 -12.37 -10.29 2.20
CA GLY A 241 -13.13 -11.06 3.17
C GLY A 241 -14.21 -11.96 2.54
N LYS A 242 -15.12 -12.49 3.39
CA LYS A 242 -16.06 -13.55 2.96
C LYS A 242 -17.40 -13.02 2.40
N SER A 243 -17.82 -11.82 2.78
CA SER A 243 -19.15 -11.31 2.42
C SER A 243 -19.14 -10.48 1.14
N ARG A 244 -19.77 -10.97 0.09
CA ARG A 244 -19.90 -10.27 -1.20
C ARG A 244 -21.09 -9.30 -1.28
N LYS A 245 -21.83 -9.10 -0.19
CA LYS A 245 -23.05 -8.24 -0.20
C LYS A 245 -22.75 -6.81 -0.67
N TYR A 246 -21.63 -6.25 -0.22
CA TYR A 246 -21.24 -4.89 -0.60
C TYR A 246 -20.79 -4.81 -2.06
N GLU A 247 -20.01 -5.76 -2.55
CA GLU A 247 -19.65 -5.86 -3.97
C GLU A 247 -20.90 -5.96 -4.86
N GLY A 248 -21.90 -6.76 -4.47
CA GLY A 248 -23.16 -6.84 -5.20
C GLY A 248 -23.96 -5.54 -5.22
N LYS A 249 -23.85 -4.69 -4.18
CA LYS A 249 -24.43 -3.33 -4.21
C LYS A 249 -23.70 -2.42 -5.19
N LEU A 250 -22.36 -2.47 -5.21
CA LEU A 250 -21.55 -1.67 -6.13
C LEU A 250 -21.80 -2.06 -7.59
N ARG A 251 -21.95 -3.37 -7.88
CA ARG A 251 -22.26 -3.85 -9.24
C ARG A 251 -23.60 -3.29 -9.73
N ARG A 252 -24.66 -3.39 -8.91
CA ARG A 252 -25.96 -2.79 -9.27
C ARG A 252 -25.85 -1.29 -9.47
N PHE A 253 -25.12 -0.60 -8.61
CA PHE A 253 -24.90 0.83 -8.74
C PHE A 253 -24.15 1.18 -10.05
N ALA A 254 -23.16 0.38 -10.44
CA ALA A 254 -22.45 0.55 -11.70
C ALA A 254 -23.35 0.29 -12.92
N GLU A 255 -24.21 -0.74 -12.86
CA GLU A 255 -25.21 -1.05 -13.89
C GLU A 255 -26.21 0.11 -14.05
N ASP A 256 -26.79 0.60 -12.94
CA ASP A 256 -27.78 1.69 -12.94
C ASP A 256 -27.19 3.01 -13.47
N LYS A 257 -25.92 3.30 -13.16
CA LYS A 257 -25.27 4.56 -13.54
C LYS A 257 -24.62 4.55 -14.91
N GLY A 258 -24.09 3.42 -15.33
CA GLY A 258 -23.18 3.32 -16.49
C GLY A 258 -23.81 2.79 -17.76
N ALA A 259 -25.12 2.51 -17.81
CA ALA A 259 -25.80 1.96 -18.96
C ALA A 259 -25.03 0.79 -19.63
N GLY A 260 -24.46 -0.11 -18.83
CA GLY A 260 -23.67 -1.26 -19.29
C GLY A 260 -22.20 -0.95 -19.64
N LYS A 261 -21.76 0.30 -19.58
CA LYS A 261 -20.38 0.70 -19.88
C LYS A 261 -19.51 0.92 -18.61
N ILE A 262 -19.99 0.59 -17.41
CA ILE A 262 -19.17 0.56 -16.19
C ILE A 262 -19.07 -0.89 -15.72
N LEU A 263 -17.90 -1.49 -15.93
CA LEU A 263 -17.67 -2.91 -15.74
C LEU A 263 -16.94 -3.18 -14.42
N MET A 264 -17.37 -4.23 -13.72
CA MET A 264 -16.71 -4.75 -12.52
C MET A 264 -16.38 -6.23 -12.72
N PRO A 265 -15.29 -6.58 -13.45
CA PRO A 265 -15.02 -7.96 -13.87
C PRO A 265 -14.66 -8.91 -12.72
N GLY A 266 -14.36 -8.38 -11.52
CA GLY A 266 -13.92 -9.16 -10.38
C GLY A 266 -12.41 -9.14 -10.19
N LYS A 267 -11.89 -10.11 -9.43
CA LYS A 267 -10.46 -10.18 -9.07
C LYS A 267 -9.64 -10.79 -10.21
N PHE A 268 -8.54 -10.15 -10.53
CA PHE A 268 -7.51 -10.62 -11.45
C PHE A 268 -6.28 -11.11 -10.69
N SER A 269 -5.48 -11.99 -11.28
CA SER A 269 -4.16 -12.36 -10.80
C SER A 269 -3.16 -11.21 -10.96
N ALA A 270 -2.00 -11.26 -10.32
CA ALA A 270 -0.97 -10.23 -10.44
C ALA A 270 -0.51 -10.05 -11.90
N ALA A 271 -0.30 -11.14 -12.63
CA ALA A 271 0.07 -11.09 -14.04
C ALA A 271 -1.02 -10.41 -14.91
N GLU A 272 -2.30 -10.77 -14.70
CA GLU A 272 -3.42 -10.13 -15.40
C GLU A 272 -3.55 -8.64 -15.06
N VAL A 273 -3.24 -8.22 -13.83
CA VAL A 273 -3.19 -6.81 -13.42
C VAL A 273 -2.11 -6.08 -14.21
N GLY A 274 -0.89 -6.65 -14.31
CA GLY A 274 0.21 -6.08 -15.11
C GLY A 274 -0.16 -5.89 -16.59
N LEU A 275 -0.83 -6.89 -17.20
CA LEU A 275 -1.31 -6.82 -18.58
C LEU A 275 -2.49 -5.84 -18.76
N SER A 276 -3.25 -5.57 -17.70
CA SER A 276 -4.45 -4.72 -17.80
C SER A 276 -4.15 -3.23 -17.72
N TRP A 277 -3.16 -2.80 -16.92
CA TRP A 277 -2.90 -1.38 -16.72
C TRP A 277 -2.60 -0.59 -17.98
N PRO A 278 -1.81 -1.10 -18.96
CA PRO A 278 -1.57 -0.34 -20.20
C PRO A 278 -2.81 -0.06 -21.05
N ASP A 279 -3.91 -0.78 -20.81
CA ASP A 279 -5.18 -0.55 -21.51
C ASP A 279 -6.03 0.59 -20.95
N PHE A 280 -5.70 1.07 -19.75
CA PHE A 280 -6.35 2.27 -19.21
C PHE A 280 -5.79 3.54 -19.85
N ASP A 281 -6.70 4.47 -20.17
CA ASP A 281 -6.37 5.82 -20.64
C ASP A 281 -6.28 6.80 -19.47
N CYS A 282 -6.97 6.52 -18.36
CA CYS A 282 -6.86 7.28 -17.11
C CYS A 282 -7.11 6.38 -15.90
N ALA A 283 -6.17 6.34 -14.98
CA ALA A 283 -6.32 5.70 -13.67
C ALA A 283 -6.82 6.69 -12.64
N VAL A 284 -7.77 6.25 -11.80
CA VAL A 284 -8.35 7.08 -10.74
C VAL A 284 -8.27 6.38 -9.38
N HIS A 285 -7.72 7.05 -8.36
CA HIS A 285 -7.57 6.48 -7.02
C HIS A 285 -7.86 7.52 -5.94
N VAL A 286 -9.07 7.49 -5.38
CA VAL A 286 -9.60 8.50 -4.45
C VAL A 286 -10.12 7.89 -3.13
N PRO A 287 -9.30 7.14 -2.39
CA PRO A 287 -9.72 6.43 -1.18
C PRO A 287 -9.97 7.38 -0.01
N LEU A 288 -10.66 6.88 1.05
CA LEU A 288 -10.81 7.60 2.33
C LEU A 288 -9.50 7.67 3.13
N SER A 289 -8.65 6.66 2.99
CA SER A 289 -7.37 6.56 3.68
C SER A 289 -6.43 5.70 2.84
N GLU A 290 -5.21 6.13 2.65
CA GLU A 290 -4.20 5.44 1.86
C GLU A 290 -2.79 5.78 2.34
N ASN A 291 -1.87 4.88 2.05
CA ASN A 291 -0.46 5.19 1.97
C ASN A 291 -0.12 5.63 0.53
N CYS A 292 0.94 5.12 -0.07
CA CYS A 292 1.33 5.46 -1.45
C CYS A 292 0.85 4.43 -2.49
N GLY A 293 0.39 3.24 -2.07
CA GLY A 293 0.33 2.04 -2.91
C GLY A 293 -0.58 2.09 -4.14
N GLY A 294 -1.75 2.71 -4.05
CA GLY A 294 -2.77 2.60 -5.09
C GLY A 294 -2.49 3.36 -6.40
N VAL A 295 -1.44 4.17 -6.45
CA VAL A 295 -1.03 4.95 -7.64
C VAL A 295 0.29 4.48 -8.25
N VAL A 296 0.99 3.56 -7.58
CA VAL A 296 2.31 3.08 -8.02
C VAL A 296 2.19 2.25 -9.29
N GLU A 297 1.31 1.26 -9.30
CA GLU A 297 1.11 0.36 -10.45
C GLU A 297 0.70 1.07 -11.75
N PRO A 298 -0.32 1.97 -11.74
CA PRO A 298 -0.67 2.70 -12.96
C PRO A 298 0.46 3.61 -13.43
N LEU A 299 1.21 4.26 -12.53
CA LEU A 299 2.37 5.07 -12.91
C LEU A 299 3.50 4.19 -13.47
N LEU A 300 3.81 3.02 -12.89
CA LEU A 300 4.77 2.07 -13.46
C LEU A 300 4.37 1.65 -14.89
N SER A 301 3.08 1.57 -15.16
CA SER A 301 2.54 1.29 -16.50
C SER A 301 2.42 2.55 -17.38
N GLY A 302 2.87 3.71 -16.93
CA GLY A 302 2.82 4.97 -17.67
C GLY A 302 1.39 5.45 -17.93
N VAL A 303 0.43 5.15 -17.07
CA VAL A 303 -0.98 5.55 -17.22
C VAL A 303 -1.20 6.91 -16.55
N PRO A 304 -1.79 7.91 -17.25
CA PRO A 304 -2.24 9.16 -16.63
C PRO A 304 -3.05 8.91 -15.37
N THR A 305 -2.61 9.47 -14.24
CA THR A 305 -3.16 9.11 -12.93
C THR A 305 -3.73 10.32 -12.20
N ILE A 306 -4.98 10.17 -11.72
CA ILE A 306 -5.65 11.10 -10.81
C ILE A 306 -5.74 10.45 -9.44
N ALA A 307 -5.27 11.15 -8.41
CA ALA A 307 -5.30 10.69 -7.04
C ALA A 307 -6.07 11.63 -6.11
N GLY A 308 -6.58 11.09 -5.01
CA GLY A 308 -7.14 11.88 -3.92
C GLY A 308 -6.07 12.57 -3.08
N GLU A 309 -6.36 13.77 -2.60
CA GLU A 309 -5.50 14.50 -1.65
C GLU A 309 -5.59 13.87 -0.26
N VAL A 310 -5.06 12.63 -0.10
CA VAL A 310 -5.13 11.88 1.15
C VAL A 310 -3.90 11.03 1.39
N GLY A 311 -3.48 10.96 2.66
CA GLY A 311 -2.40 10.10 3.11
C GLY A 311 -1.06 10.40 2.41
N GLY A 312 -0.44 9.37 1.88
CA GLY A 312 0.84 9.45 1.15
C GLY A 312 0.68 9.68 -0.36
N LEU A 313 -0.55 9.76 -0.91
CA LEU A 313 -0.75 9.93 -2.35
C LEU A 313 -0.12 11.22 -2.92
N PRO A 314 -0.15 12.38 -2.19
CA PRO A 314 0.52 13.59 -2.64
C PRO A 314 2.07 13.51 -2.68
N GLU A 315 2.66 12.46 -2.09
CA GLU A 315 4.11 12.22 -2.15
C GLU A 315 4.54 11.54 -3.46
N VAL A 316 3.58 10.98 -4.20
CA VAL A 316 3.79 10.26 -5.46
C VAL A 316 3.20 11.03 -6.63
N VAL A 317 1.97 11.56 -6.44
CA VAL A 317 1.26 12.33 -7.46
C VAL A 317 1.44 13.81 -7.19
N HIS A 318 2.38 14.42 -7.91
CA HIS A 318 2.66 15.86 -7.85
C HIS A 318 1.89 16.58 -8.95
N PRO A 319 0.97 17.53 -8.62
CA PRO A 319 0.20 18.27 -9.63
C PRO A 319 1.10 18.96 -10.66
N GLY A 320 0.78 18.78 -11.94
CA GLY A 320 1.54 19.34 -13.06
C GLY A 320 2.87 18.62 -13.37
N LYS A 321 3.30 17.66 -12.53
CA LYS A 321 4.57 16.95 -12.68
C LYS A 321 4.40 15.46 -12.97
N THR A 322 3.68 14.73 -12.11
CA THR A 322 3.50 13.28 -12.23
C THR A 322 2.03 12.84 -12.33
N GLY A 323 1.10 13.77 -12.23
CA GLY A 323 -0.33 13.51 -12.34
C GLY A 323 -1.18 14.63 -11.77
N LYS A 324 -2.41 14.31 -11.36
CA LYS A 324 -3.38 15.27 -10.83
C LYS A 324 -3.93 14.85 -9.47
N LEU A 325 -4.07 15.82 -8.56
CA LEU A 325 -4.75 15.62 -7.27
C LEU A 325 -6.15 16.22 -7.29
N VAL A 326 -7.07 15.56 -6.58
CA VAL A 326 -8.45 16.05 -6.37
C VAL A 326 -8.87 15.82 -4.91
N PRO A 327 -9.73 16.68 -4.34
CA PRO A 327 -10.32 16.43 -3.04
C PRO A 327 -11.09 15.10 -3.04
N ILE A 328 -10.95 14.31 -1.96
CA ILE A 328 -11.74 13.09 -1.79
C ILE A 328 -13.22 13.41 -1.57
N ARG A 329 -14.11 12.44 -1.83
CA ARG A 329 -15.56 12.56 -1.67
C ARG A 329 -16.18 13.66 -2.55
N ARG A 330 -15.56 13.95 -3.69
CA ARG A 330 -16.02 14.94 -4.68
C ARG A 330 -16.06 14.31 -6.08
N PRO A 331 -17.02 13.42 -6.37
CA PRO A 331 -17.15 12.77 -7.69
C PRO A 331 -17.34 13.80 -8.83
N ASP A 332 -17.93 14.94 -8.56
CA ASP A 332 -18.06 16.05 -9.49
C ASP A 332 -16.68 16.64 -9.92
N LEU A 333 -15.78 16.84 -8.96
CA LEU A 333 -14.41 17.31 -9.24
C LEU A 333 -13.56 16.21 -9.90
N LEU A 334 -13.76 14.96 -9.51
CA LEU A 334 -13.10 13.83 -10.15
C LEU A 334 -13.53 13.70 -11.62
N ALA A 335 -14.82 13.85 -11.93
CA ALA A 335 -15.31 13.84 -13.29
C ALA A 335 -14.69 14.94 -14.16
N ARG A 336 -14.61 16.18 -13.64
CA ARG A 336 -13.94 17.30 -14.32
C ARG A 336 -12.45 17.01 -14.55
N ALA A 337 -11.77 16.44 -13.56
CA ALA A 337 -10.36 16.07 -13.68
C ALA A 337 -10.14 14.97 -14.75
N VAL A 338 -11.05 14.00 -14.83
CA VAL A 338 -11.00 12.98 -15.90
C VAL A 338 -11.16 13.63 -17.28
N LEU A 339 -12.15 14.49 -17.48
CA LEU A 339 -12.33 15.21 -18.76
C LEU A 339 -11.09 16.02 -19.12
N GLU A 340 -10.52 16.77 -18.16
CA GLU A 340 -9.29 17.55 -18.38
C GLU A 340 -8.10 16.65 -18.79
N VAL A 341 -7.92 15.49 -18.15
CA VAL A 341 -6.88 14.51 -18.53
C VAL A 341 -7.10 14.02 -19.97
N LEU A 342 -8.34 13.72 -20.34
CA LEU A 342 -8.67 13.21 -21.68
C LEU A 342 -8.49 14.28 -22.76
N ASP A 343 -8.84 15.53 -22.46
CA ASP A 343 -8.70 16.66 -23.39
C ASP A 343 -7.23 17.08 -23.57
N ASN A 344 -6.38 16.86 -22.56
CA ASN A 344 -4.95 17.18 -22.58
C ASN A 344 -4.08 15.92 -22.49
N TYR A 345 -4.50 14.82 -23.12
CA TYR A 345 -3.94 13.48 -22.94
C TYR A 345 -2.42 13.41 -23.12
N ALA A 346 -1.88 14.07 -24.15
CA ALA A 346 -0.44 14.07 -24.44
C ALA A 346 0.38 14.69 -23.28
N GLU A 347 -0.14 15.73 -22.63
CA GLU A 347 0.51 16.35 -21.47
C GLU A 347 0.49 15.41 -20.25
N TYR A 348 -0.68 14.86 -19.95
CA TYR A 348 -0.82 13.92 -18.82
C TYR A 348 -0.07 12.61 -19.04
N LYS A 349 0.12 12.19 -20.30
CA LYS A 349 0.99 11.06 -20.63
C LYS A 349 2.45 11.35 -20.28
N ARG A 350 2.96 12.55 -20.62
CA ARG A 350 4.32 12.98 -20.20
C ARG A 350 4.45 13.08 -18.68
N MET A 351 3.38 13.51 -17.96
CA MET A 351 3.38 13.48 -16.51
C MET A 351 3.44 12.04 -15.96
N ALA A 352 2.69 11.11 -16.55
CA ALA A 352 2.73 9.71 -16.15
C ALA A 352 4.12 9.06 -16.41
N ASP A 353 4.79 9.41 -17.49
CA ASP A 353 6.14 8.93 -17.78
C ASP A 353 7.17 9.45 -16.74
N ARG A 354 7.09 10.72 -16.32
CA ARG A 354 7.87 11.24 -15.17
C ARG A 354 7.48 10.56 -13.85
N GLY A 355 6.17 10.30 -13.66
CA GLY A 355 5.68 9.54 -12.51
C GLY A 355 6.25 8.12 -12.45
N ARG A 356 6.36 7.45 -13.60
CA ARG A 356 7.00 6.13 -13.71
C ARG A 356 8.44 6.15 -13.26
N GLU A 357 9.22 7.15 -13.71
CA GLU A 357 10.60 7.30 -13.29
C GLU A 357 10.72 7.53 -11.78
N LEU A 358 9.88 8.40 -11.21
CA LEU A 358 9.84 8.65 -9.78
C LEU A 358 9.53 7.38 -8.99
N VAL A 359 8.45 6.65 -9.33
CA VAL A 359 8.04 5.46 -8.58
C VAL A 359 9.00 4.30 -8.73
N SER A 360 9.69 4.18 -9.88
CA SER A 360 10.73 3.16 -10.08
C SER A 360 11.91 3.33 -9.12
N VAL A 361 12.28 4.56 -8.81
CA VAL A 361 13.33 4.85 -7.81
C VAL A 361 12.77 4.82 -6.39
N MET A 362 11.60 5.47 -6.17
CA MET A 362 11.01 5.61 -4.84
C MET A 362 10.61 4.27 -4.20
N PHE A 363 10.22 3.29 -5.01
CA PHE A 363 9.78 1.97 -4.55
C PHE A 363 10.71 0.83 -4.98
N ASP A 364 11.96 1.16 -5.32
CA ASP A 364 13.01 0.18 -5.61
C ASP A 364 13.25 -0.72 -4.39
N ALA A 365 13.34 -2.04 -4.63
CA ALA A 365 13.40 -3.02 -3.55
C ALA A 365 14.75 -2.99 -2.81
N GLU A 366 15.86 -2.88 -3.55
CA GLU A 366 17.19 -2.82 -2.98
C GLU A 366 17.38 -1.54 -2.16
N ARG A 367 16.96 -0.38 -2.71
CA ARG A 367 17.01 0.90 -2.01
C ARG A 367 16.23 0.87 -0.70
N CYS A 368 14.96 0.41 -0.73
CA CYS A 368 14.12 0.33 0.48
C CYS A 368 14.72 -0.61 1.54
N ALA A 369 15.27 -1.75 1.12
CA ALA A 369 15.92 -2.68 2.04
C ALA A 369 17.24 -2.12 2.61
N ASN A 370 18.02 -1.38 1.81
CA ASN A 370 19.23 -0.67 2.27
C ASN A 370 18.90 0.37 3.34
N GLU A 371 17.81 1.12 3.19
CA GLU A 371 17.33 2.04 4.24
C GLU A 371 16.98 1.29 5.53
N VAL A 372 16.19 0.21 5.42
CA VAL A 372 15.79 -0.58 6.59
C VAL A 372 16.98 -1.23 7.29
N SER A 373 17.93 -1.80 6.54
CA SER A 373 19.14 -2.39 7.13
C SER A 373 20.03 -1.33 7.79
N SER A 374 20.10 -0.13 7.24
CA SER A 374 20.81 1.02 7.83
C SER A 374 20.13 1.51 9.10
N ILE A 375 18.80 1.51 9.16
CA ILE A 375 18.02 1.80 10.38
C ILE A 375 18.36 0.76 11.46
N TYR A 376 18.44 -0.53 11.14
CA TYR A 376 18.84 -1.55 12.12
C TYR A 376 20.26 -1.30 12.65
N ARG A 377 21.23 -0.99 11.77
CA ARG A 377 22.60 -0.67 12.17
C ARG A 377 22.67 0.58 13.06
N HIS A 378 21.90 1.61 12.71
CA HIS A 378 21.78 2.80 13.55
C HIS A 378 21.26 2.45 14.97
N ILE A 379 20.21 1.63 15.06
CA ILE A 379 19.61 1.24 16.35
C ILE A 379 20.54 0.36 17.17
N LEU A 380 21.26 -0.57 16.56
CA LEU A 380 22.08 -1.57 17.24
C LEU A 380 23.49 -1.07 17.57
N PHE A 381 24.09 -0.33 16.65
CA PHE A 381 25.54 0.00 16.71
C PHE A 381 25.80 1.50 16.77
N GLY A 382 24.77 2.35 16.72
CA GLY A 382 24.92 3.80 16.74
C GLY A 382 25.53 4.38 15.47
N GLU A 383 25.44 3.66 14.35
CA GLU A 383 25.88 4.17 13.05
C GLU A 383 25.08 5.42 12.65
N ALA A 384 25.56 6.15 11.63
CA ALA A 384 24.88 7.35 11.14
C ALA A 384 23.41 7.04 10.75
N ARG A 385 22.51 7.96 11.10
CA ARG A 385 21.12 7.86 10.69
C ARG A 385 21.01 7.89 9.16
N PRO A 386 20.32 6.93 8.53
CA PRO A 386 20.17 6.96 7.08
C PRO A 386 19.39 8.20 6.63
N PRO A 387 19.76 8.81 5.48
CA PRO A 387 18.99 9.90 4.89
C PRO A 387 17.62 9.41 4.44
N GLU A 388 16.63 10.28 4.52
CA GLU A 388 15.29 10.01 4.02
C GLU A 388 15.21 10.31 2.54
N PHE A 389 14.55 9.45 1.75
CA PHE A 389 14.28 9.71 0.34
C PHE A 389 13.44 10.97 0.16
N GLN A 390 13.84 11.84 -0.77
CA GLN A 390 13.22 13.14 -1.04
C GLN A 390 12.59 13.14 -2.44
N PRO A 391 11.29 12.81 -2.61
CA PRO A 391 10.63 12.75 -3.91
C PRO A 391 10.69 14.07 -4.68
N GLU A 392 10.64 15.21 -3.96
CA GLU A 392 10.66 16.55 -4.52
C GLU A 392 12.00 16.86 -5.22
N HIS A 393 13.11 16.39 -4.67
CA HIS A 393 14.42 16.57 -5.28
C HIS A 393 14.51 15.87 -6.64
N PHE A 394 13.93 14.66 -6.73
CA PHE A 394 13.91 13.90 -7.99
C PHE A 394 13.16 14.65 -9.11
N THR A 395 12.06 15.33 -8.77
CA THR A 395 11.27 16.10 -9.75
C THR A 395 11.86 17.47 -10.07
N GLN A 396 12.72 18.05 -9.20
CA GLN A 396 13.38 19.35 -9.42
C GLN A 396 14.65 19.25 -10.25
N GLU A 397 15.48 18.24 -10.04
CA GLU A 397 16.77 18.09 -10.74
C GLU A 397 16.62 17.94 -12.26
N ARG A 398 15.50 17.36 -12.73
CA ARG A 398 15.26 17.22 -14.18
C ARG A 398 14.70 18.47 -14.87
N GLU A 399 14.08 19.39 -14.13
CA GLU A 399 13.71 20.70 -14.69
C GLU A 399 14.93 21.56 -15.02
N ALA A 400 16.04 21.38 -14.30
CA ALA A 400 17.29 22.10 -14.54
C ALA A 400 18.11 21.57 -15.73
N LEU A 401 17.81 20.35 -16.23
CA LEU A 401 18.52 19.73 -17.35
C LEU A 401 17.84 19.94 -18.72
N VAL A 402 16.64 20.54 -18.75
CA VAL A 402 15.83 20.79 -19.98
C VAL A 402 15.91 22.26 -20.44
N HIS A 403 16.66 23.11 -19.74
CA HIS A 403 17.02 24.48 -20.10
C HIS A 403 18.53 24.58 -20.35
#